data_aa7ebcbf7fdfbf8ddcc84fa5ab771557
#
_entry.id   aa7ebcbf7fdfbf8ddcc84fa5ab771557
#
_cell.length_a   1.000
_cell.length_b   1.000
_cell.length_c   1.000
_cell.angle_alpha   90.00
_cell.angle_beta   90.00
_cell.angle_gamma   90.00
#
_symmetry.space_group_name_H-M   'P 1'
#
loop_
_entity.id
_entity.type
_entity.pdbx_description
1 polymer ?
#
loop_
_entity_poly.entity_id
_entity_poly.type
_entity_poly.pdbx_seq_one_letter_code
_entity_poly.pdbx_strand_id
1 'polypeptide(L)' 'MQVPNVLALPLEEALKRLAEARVEYEIKVLLPPRESEADYEGKEVRKYVVRQQVLPDDKLVLTIVYR' A
#
# COMPACT_ATOMS: atom_id res chain seq x y z
N MET A 1 10.12 9.34 -15.00
CA MET A 1 9.58 9.79 -13.70
C MET A 1 10.11 8.87 -12.61
N GLN A 2 10.65 9.44 -11.53
CA GLN A 2 11.07 8.63 -10.41
C GLN A 2 9.91 8.41 -9.45
N VAL A 3 9.66 7.15 -9.15
CA VAL A 3 8.63 6.76 -8.17
C VAL A 3 9.30 6.68 -6.80
N PRO A 4 8.77 7.37 -5.77
CA PRO A 4 9.35 7.28 -4.44
C PRO A 4 9.32 5.86 -3.90
N ASN A 5 10.35 5.49 -3.14
CA ASN A 5 10.39 4.19 -2.49
C ASN A 5 9.58 4.27 -1.19
N VAL A 6 8.47 3.55 -1.16
CA VAL A 6 7.59 3.53 0.01
C VAL A 6 7.52 2.16 0.68
N LEU A 7 8.43 1.25 0.33
CA LEU A 7 8.49 -0.07 0.96
C LEU A 7 8.73 0.06 2.46
N ALA A 8 8.08 -0.80 3.23
CA ALA A 8 8.15 -0.86 4.69
C ALA A 8 7.61 0.38 5.41
N LEU A 9 7.05 1.36 4.70
CA LEU A 9 6.43 2.50 5.33
C LEU A 9 5.00 2.18 5.76
N PRO A 10 4.50 2.82 6.82
CA PRO A 10 3.07 2.79 7.11
C PRO A 10 2.29 3.33 5.93
N LEU A 11 1.10 2.79 5.68
CA LEU A 11 0.30 3.18 4.52
C LEU A 11 0.06 4.68 4.45
N GLU A 12 -0.26 5.32 5.58
CA GLU A 12 -0.49 6.76 5.61
C GLU A 12 0.71 7.56 5.11
N GLU A 13 1.90 7.17 5.55
CA GLU A 13 3.13 7.83 5.11
C GLU A 13 3.40 7.57 3.63
N ALA A 14 3.17 6.33 3.17
CA ALA A 14 3.33 5.98 1.77
C ALA A 14 2.41 6.81 0.88
N LEU A 15 1.13 6.93 1.24
CA LEU A 15 0.17 7.70 0.46
C LEU A 15 0.53 9.18 0.42
N LYS A 16 1.03 9.72 1.53
CA LYS A 16 1.48 11.12 1.58
C LYS A 16 2.61 11.37 0.59
N ARG A 17 3.60 10.48 0.55
CA ARG A 17 4.72 10.60 -0.37
C ARG A 17 4.29 10.49 -1.83
N LEU A 18 3.36 9.58 -2.13
CA LEU A 18 2.85 9.42 -3.49
C LEU A 18 2.04 10.63 -3.92
N ALA A 19 1.25 11.21 -3.02
CA ALA A 19 0.49 12.42 -3.32
C ALA A 19 1.42 13.60 -3.63
N GLU A 20 2.50 13.75 -2.88
CA GLU A 20 3.49 14.80 -3.12
C GLU A 20 4.18 14.61 -4.47
N ALA A 21 4.42 13.36 -4.87
CA ALA A 21 5.04 13.03 -6.14
C ALA A 21 4.05 13.02 -7.31
N ARG A 22 2.76 13.16 -7.05
CA ARG A 22 1.68 13.12 -8.05
C ARG A 22 1.68 11.82 -8.85
N VAL A 23 1.92 10.71 -8.17
CA VAL A 23 1.95 9.38 -8.78
C VAL A 23 0.57 8.73 -8.63
N GLU A 24 0.04 8.16 -9.71
CA GLU A 24 -1.16 7.36 -9.64
C GLU A 24 -0.84 6.00 -9.05
N TYR A 25 -1.70 5.50 -8.18
CA TYR A 25 -1.45 4.24 -7.50
C TYR A 25 -2.73 3.42 -7.33
N GLU A 26 -2.53 2.12 -7.18
CA GLU A 26 -3.57 1.17 -6.82
C GLU A 26 -3.11 0.40 -5.60
N ILE A 27 -4.01 0.12 -4.68
CA ILE A 27 -3.69 -0.59 -3.45
C ILE A 27 -4.31 -1.98 -3.47
N LYS A 28 -3.51 -2.99 -3.16
CA LYS A 28 -3.96 -4.36 -2.98
C LYS A 28 -3.67 -4.79 -1.55
N VAL A 29 -4.65 -5.42 -0.91
CA VAL A 29 -4.50 -5.92 0.45
C VAL A 29 -4.18 -7.40 0.39
N LEU A 30 -3.08 -7.78 1.03
CA LEU A 30 -2.68 -9.18 1.14
C LEU A 30 -3.14 -9.72 2.49
N LEU A 31 -4.11 -10.62 2.46
CA LEU A 31 -4.64 -11.26 3.66
C LEU A 31 -4.44 -12.77 3.57
N PRO A 32 -4.23 -13.45 4.72
CA PRO A 32 -4.23 -14.91 4.74
C PRO A 32 -5.58 -15.47 4.24
N PRO A 33 -5.59 -16.68 3.65
CA PRO A 33 -6.81 -17.20 3.02
C PRO A 33 -8.04 -17.32 3.95
N ARG A 34 -7.82 -17.39 5.25
CA ARG A 34 -8.90 -17.51 6.24
C ARG A 34 -9.31 -16.19 6.87
N GLU A 35 -8.67 -15.11 6.46
CA GLU A 35 -8.96 -13.79 7.00
C GLU A 35 -9.54 -12.89 5.92
N SER A 36 -10.33 -11.91 6.34
CA SER A 36 -10.87 -10.90 5.46
C SER A 36 -10.68 -9.52 6.10
N GLU A 37 -10.92 -8.48 5.33
CA GLU A 37 -10.83 -7.12 5.87
C GLU A 37 -11.77 -6.92 7.06
N ALA A 38 -12.91 -7.60 7.05
CA ALA A 38 -13.88 -7.50 8.16
C ALA A 38 -13.31 -7.99 9.49
N ASP A 39 -12.34 -8.92 9.47
CA ASP A 39 -11.71 -9.41 10.69
C ASP A 39 -10.88 -8.33 11.39
N TYR A 40 -10.50 -7.30 10.66
CA TYR A 40 -9.70 -6.19 11.19
C TYR A 40 -10.53 -4.94 11.46
N GLU A 41 -11.79 -4.95 11.10
CA GLU A 41 -12.68 -3.81 11.28
C GLU A 41 -12.89 -3.54 12.76
N GLY A 42 -12.73 -2.28 13.15
CA GLY A 42 -12.85 -1.87 14.55
C GLY A 42 -11.64 -2.16 15.41
N LYS A 43 -10.58 -2.75 14.84
CA LYS A 43 -9.33 -3.03 15.56
C LYS A 43 -8.26 -2.01 15.18
N GLU A 44 -7.37 -1.72 16.14
CA GLU A 44 -6.21 -0.89 15.84
C GLU A 44 -5.18 -1.70 15.07
N VAL A 45 -5.32 -1.73 13.75
CA VAL A 45 -4.42 -2.46 12.89
C VAL A 45 -3.61 -1.47 12.05
N ARG A 46 -2.30 -1.66 12.06
CA ARG A 46 -1.41 -0.86 11.21
C ARG A 46 -1.30 -1.50 9.85
N LYS A 47 -1.21 -0.67 8.82
CA LYS A 47 -1.07 -1.12 7.44
C LYS A 47 0.31 -0.72 6.95
N TYR A 48 1.03 -1.68 6.38
CA TYR A 48 2.39 -1.45 5.87
C TYR A 48 2.49 -1.91 4.42
N VAL A 49 3.28 -1.17 3.65
CA VAL A 49 3.57 -1.52 2.26
C VAL A 49 4.66 -2.59 2.25
N VAL A 50 4.34 -3.77 1.67
CA VAL A 50 5.30 -4.87 1.58
C VAL A 50 5.78 -5.12 0.17
N ARG A 51 5.12 -4.53 -0.82
CA ARG A 51 5.53 -4.67 -2.21
C ARG A 51 5.15 -3.42 -2.99
N GLN A 52 6.03 -3.03 -3.90
CA GLN A 52 5.83 -1.87 -4.76
C GLN A 52 6.19 -2.29 -6.18
N GLN A 53 5.26 -2.11 -7.12
CA GLN A 53 5.45 -2.49 -8.51
C GLN A 53 5.02 -1.35 -9.42
N VAL A 54 5.87 -1.00 -10.38
CA VAL A 54 5.55 0.02 -11.38
C VAL A 54 5.09 -0.69 -12.65
N LEU A 55 3.89 -0.32 -13.12
CA LEU A 55 3.34 -0.85 -14.36
C LEU A 55 3.86 -0.06 -15.57
N PRO A 56 3.77 -0.63 -16.80
CA PRO A 56 4.26 0.05 -18.00
C PRO A 56 3.61 1.40 -18.29
N ASP A 57 2.43 1.67 -17.76
CA ASP A 57 1.73 2.93 -17.92
C ASP A 57 2.04 3.95 -16.81
N ASP A 58 3.14 3.76 -16.09
CA ASP A 58 3.58 4.60 -14.96
C ASP A 58 2.65 4.57 -13.76
N LYS A 59 1.75 3.60 -13.69
CA LYS A 59 0.88 3.41 -12.55
C LYS A 59 1.57 2.52 -11.52
N LEU A 60 1.46 2.90 -10.26
CA LEU A 60 2.08 2.17 -9.16
C LEU A 60 1.08 1.23 -8.50
N VAL A 61 1.49 -0.01 -8.25
CA VAL A 61 0.70 -0.97 -7.49
C VAL A 61 1.39 -1.23 -6.16
N LEU A 62 0.69 -0.98 -5.07
CA LEU A 62 1.19 -1.23 -3.72
C LEU A 62 0.46 -2.44 -3.14
N THR A 63 1.22 -3.36 -2.56
CA THR A 63 0.65 -4.46 -1.78
C THR A 63 0.88 -4.15 -0.32
N ILE A 64 -0.19 -4.18 0.48
CA ILE A 64 -0.12 -3.88 1.90
C ILE A 64 -0.55 -5.08 2.72
N VAL A 65 -0.08 -5.13 3.96
CA VAL A 65 -0.51 -6.12 4.94
C VAL A 65 -1.01 -5.41 6.18
N TYR A 66 -1.87 -6.07 6.91
CA TYR A 66 -2.36 -5.61 8.21
C TYR A 66 -1.54 -6.27 9.30
N ARG A 67 -1.11 -5.46 10.26
CA ARG A 67 -0.38 -5.95 11.43
C ARG A 67 -0.90 -5.34 12.71
#